data_403f38cac81b175ffc68c4d7c8982503
#
_entry.id   403f38cac81b175ffc68c4d7c8982503
#
_cell.length_a   1.000
_cell.length_b   1.000
_cell.length_c   1.000
_cell.angle_alpha   90.00
_cell.angle_beta   90.00
_cell.angle_gamma   90.00
#
_symmetry.space_group_name_H-M   'P 1'
#
loop_
_entity.id
_entity.type
_entity.pdbx_description
1 polymer ?
#
loop_
_entity_poly.entity_id
_entity_poly.type
_entity_poly.pdbx_seq_one_letter_code
_entity_poly.pdbx_strand_id
1 'polypeptide(L)'
;MFKKILIANRGEVAVRIIRACKEWGISTVAIHSDVDKESMHVKLADESLCVGSHQPSDSYLNIPSILSAIEVTNSDAVHPGYGFLSENYNFAKILKDNNIKFVGPSPDAVSYTHLTLPTICSV
;
A
#
# COMPACT_ATOMS: atom_id res chain seq x y z
N MET A 1 16.08 0.42 -8.80
CA MET A 1 15.58 0.09 -7.46
C MET A 1 14.86 1.28 -6.84
N PHE A 2 13.90 1.01 -6.00
CA PHE A 2 13.10 2.06 -5.37
C PHE A 2 13.89 2.75 -4.26
N LYS A 3 13.67 4.02 -4.08
CA LYS A 3 14.29 4.77 -2.99
C LYS A 3 13.41 4.79 -1.75
N LYS A 4 12.11 4.90 -1.95
CA LYS A 4 11.14 4.99 -0.86
C LYS A 4 9.85 4.29 -1.25
N ILE A 5 9.42 3.34 -0.43
CA ILE A 5 8.20 2.57 -0.67
C ILE A 5 7.16 2.90 0.41
N LEU A 6 5.96 3.23 -0.02
CA LEU A 6 4.82 3.39 0.88
C LEU A 6 4.12 2.04 0.99
N ILE A 7 3.90 1.59 2.22
CA ILE A 7 3.24 0.31 2.48
C ILE A 7 1.77 0.58 2.76
N ALA A 8 0.91 0.19 1.82
CA ALA A 8 -0.53 0.42 1.90
C ALA A 8 -1.24 -0.79 2.51
N ASN A 9 -0.84 -1.11 3.75
CA ASN A 9 -1.42 -2.23 4.49
C ASN A 9 -1.12 -2.03 5.97
N ARG A 10 -1.56 -2.96 6.79
CA ARG A 10 -1.39 -2.90 8.24
C ARG A 10 -1.02 -4.27 8.80
N GLY A 11 -0.73 -4.31 10.10
CA GLY A 11 -0.52 -5.55 10.83
C GLY A 11 0.74 -6.31 10.38
N GLU A 12 0.68 -7.62 10.47
CA GLU A 12 1.83 -8.49 10.18
C GLU A 12 2.32 -8.36 8.75
N VAL A 13 1.40 -8.19 7.80
CA VAL A 13 1.75 -8.01 6.39
C VAL A 13 2.65 -6.79 6.23
N ALA A 14 2.24 -5.66 6.80
CA ALA A 14 3.01 -4.43 6.73
C ALA A 14 4.37 -4.58 7.41
N VAL A 15 4.41 -5.24 8.57
CA VAL A 15 5.66 -5.47 9.30
C VAL A 15 6.65 -6.27 8.45
N ARG A 16 6.19 -7.32 7.80
CA ARG A 16 7.06 -8.17 6.95
C ARG A 16 7.64 -7.39 5.79
N ILE A 17 6.82 -6.58 5.14
CA ILE A 17 7.27 -5.77 4.01
C ILE A 17 8.30 -4.75 4.46
N ILE A 18 8.06 -4.08 5.58
CA ILE A 18 8.99 -3.09 6.11
C ILE A 18 10.34 -3.72 6.45
N ARG A 19 10.32 -4.90 7.07
CA ARG A 19 11.56 -5.61 7.40
C ARG A 19 12.35 -5.98 6.15
N ALA A 20 11.66 -6.47 5.11
CA ALA A 20 12.31 -6.79 3.85
C ALA A 20 12.94 -5.55 3.20
N CYS A 21 12.23 -4.43 3.22
CA CYS A 21 12.76 -3.18 2.69
C CYS A 21 13.99 -2.71 3.44
N LYS A 22 14.00 -2.85 4.76
CA LYS A 22 15.17 -2.48 5.57
C LYS A 22 16.39 -3.31 5.21
N GLU A 23 16.21 -4.59 4.95
CA GLU A 23 17.32 -5.45 4.53
C GLU A 23 17.93 -5.01 3.20
N TRP A 24 17.12 -4.42 2.33
CA TRP A 24 17.55 -3.95 1.03
C TRP A 24 17.96 -2.48 1.01
N GLY A 25 17.92 -1.82 2.16
CA GLY A 25 18.30 -0.41 2.26
C GLY A 25 17.29 0.53 1.62
N ILE A 26 16.03 0.15 1.56
CA ILE A 26 14.95 0.96 0.99
C ILE A 26 14.21 1.66 2.12
N SER A 27 14.02 2.98 1.99
CA SER A 27 13.23 3.74 2.96
C SER A 27 11.75 3.36 2.90
N THR A 28 11.08 3.34 4.04
CA THR A 28 9.70 2.91 4.14
C THR A 28 8.80 4.01 4.70
N VAL A 29 7.58 4.06 4.19
CA VAL A 29 6.52 4.93 4.72
C VAL A 29 5.36 4.03 5.12
N ALA A 30 4.96 4.11 6.38
CA ALA A 30 3.77 3.40 6.85
C ALA A 30 2.60 4.37 6.85
N ILE A 31 1.45 3.90 6.36
CA ILE A 31 0.20 4.62 6.58
C ILE A 31 -0.55 3.92 7.70
N HIS A 32 -1.40 4.66 8.38
CA HIS A 32 -2.16 4.06 9.47
C HIS A 32 -3.48 4.80 9.70
N SER A 33 -4.44 4.09 10.27
CA SER A 33 -5.64 4.73 10.79
C SER A 33 -5.31 5.38 12.13
N ASP A 34 -6.25 6.15 12.65
CA ASP A 34 -6.05 6.84 13.93
C ASP A 34 -5.82 5.86 15.08
N VAL A 35 -6.47 4.68 15.06
CA VAL A 35 -6.33 3.68 16.12
C VAL A 35 -5.06 2.84 15.99
N ASP A 36 -4.42 2.84 14.84
CA ASP A 36 -3.20 2.05 14.59
C ASP A 36 -1.92 2.87 14.80
N LYS A 37 -2.03 4.05 15.35
CA LYS A 37 -0.90 4.97 15.56
C LYS A 37 0.28 4.32 16.27
N GLU A 38 0.03 3.45 17.23
CA GLU A 38 1.06 2.78 18.04
C GLU A 38 1.39 1.37 17.53
N SER A 39 0.89 1.00 16.35
CA SER A 39 1.13 -0.33 15.80
C SER A 39 2.59 -0.55 15.43
N MET A 40 3.02 -1.81 15.43
CA MET A 40 4.39 -2.19 15.17
C MET A 40 4.87 -1.70 13.80
N HIS A 41 4.02 -1.80 12.76
CA HIS A 41 4.43 -1.37 11.43
C HIS A 41 4.72 0.14 11.38
N VAL A 42 4.00 0.92 12.17
CA VAL A 42 4.24 2.37 12.27
C VAL A 42 5.58 2.64 12.92
N LYS A 43 5.87 1.92 14.00
CA LYS A 43 7.13 2.11 14.74
C LYS A 43 8.36 1.69 13.95
N LEU A 44 8.23 0.68 13.11
CA LEU A 44 9.35 0.15 12.32
C LEU A 44 9.66 0.96 11.07
N ALA A 45 8.67 1.67 10.53
CA ALA A 45 8.84 2.43 9.30
C ALA A 45 9.70 3.68 9.55
N ASP A 46 10.33 4.15 8.49
CA ASP A 46 11.15 5.37 8.55
C ASP A 46 10.27 6.63 8.69
N GLU A 47 9.11 6.62 8.04
CA GLU A 47 8.13 7.70 8.13
C GLU A 47 6.75 7.09 8.29
N SER A 48 5.81 7.85 8.83
CA SER A 48 4.43 7.39 8.98
C SER A 48 3.45 8.54 8.86
N LEU A 49 2.26 8.24 8.35
CA LEU A 49 1.18 9.23 8.19
C LEU A 49 -0.16 8.60 8.51
N CYS A 50 -0.99 9.35 9.22
CA CYS A 50 -2.37 8.95 9.46
C CYS A 50 -3.19 9.29 8.21
N VAL A 51 -3.92 8.31 7.68
CA VAL A 51 -4.70 8.48 6.45
C VAL A 51 -6.20 8.51 6.69
N GLY A 52 -6.65 8.35 7.92
CA GLY A 52 -8.07 8.43 8.23
C GLY A 52 -8.43 7.75 9.53
N SER A 53 -9.75 7.58 9.72
CA SER A 53 -10.29 6.99 10.94
C SER A 53 -10.07 5.48 10.96
N HIS A 54 -10.54 4.84 12.03
CA HIS A 54 -10.40 3.38 12.20
C HIS A 54 -11.14 2.55 11.16
N GLN A 55 -12.15 3.13 10.47
CA GLN A 55 -12.86 2.42 9.42
C GLN A 55 -11.95 2.22 8.20
N PRO A 56 -11.80 0.98 7.68
CA PRO A 56 -10.95 0.76 6.52
C PRO A 56 -11.32 1.60 5.29
N SER A 57 -12.61 1.85 5.07
CA SER A 57 -13.06 2.70 3.96
C SER A 57 -12.57 4.14 4.07
N ASP A 58 -12.31 4.60 5.29
CA ASP A 58 -11.83 5.95 5.55
C ASP A 58 -10.31 6.04 5.67
N SER A 59 -9.61 4.91 5.65
CA SER A 59 -8.17 4.85 5.85
C SER A 59 -7.47 3.97 4.81
N TYR A 60 -7.39 2.67 5.06
CA TYR A 60 -6.62 1.76 4.18
C TYR A 60 -7.22 1.56 2.81
N LEU A 61 -8.49 1.87 2.62
CA LEU A 61 -9.17 1.82 1.33
C LEU A 61 -9.45 3.21 0.76
N ASN A 62 -8.98 4.25 1.43
CA ASN A 62 -9.21 5.64 1.02
C ASN A 62 -8.14 6.07 0.02
N ILE A 63 -8.42 5.86 -1.26
CA ILE A 63 -7.46 6.14 -2.32
C ILE A 63 -6.98 7.59 -2.32
N PRO A 64 -7.86 8.61 -2.24
CA PRO A 64 -7.38 10.00 -2.20
C PRO A 64 -6.40 10.28 -1.07
N SER A 65 -6.66 9.78 0.13
CA SER A 65 -5.76 9.97 1.27
C SER A 65 -4.42 9.30 1.05
N ILE A 66 -4.43 8.10 0.49
CA ILE A 66 -3.20 7.36 0.20
C ILE A 66 -2.40 8.07 -0.88
N LEU A 67 -3.06 8.57 -1.92
CA LEU A 67 -2.37 9.34 -2.97
C LEU A 67 -1.73 10.60 -2.40
N SER A 68 -2.41 11.28 -1.48
CA SER A 68 -1.84 12.44 -0.80
C SER A 68 -0.61 12.07 0.01
N ALA A 69 -0.65 10.92 0.69
CA ALA A 69 0.49 10.43 1.47
C ALA A 69 1.69 10.13 0.57
N ILE A 70 1.45 9.54 -0.61
CA ILE A 70 2.49 9.27 -1.59
C ILE A 70 3.17 10.56 -2.01
N GLU A 71 2.37 11.58 -2.32
CA GLU A 71 2.88 12.87 -2.76
C GLU A 71 3.67 13.59 -1.68
N VAL A 72 3.12 13.65 -0.47
CA VAL A 72 3.76 14.33 0.67
C VAL A 72 5.12 13.71 1.02
N THR A 73 5.23 12.40 0.94
CA THR A 73 6.45 11.68 1.30
C THR A 73 7.41 11.48 0.14
N ASN A 74 6.99 11.81 -1.07
CA ASN A 74 7.77 11.57 -2.30
C ASN A 74 8.12 10.09 -2.48
N SER A 75 7.16 9.22 -2.16
CA SER A 75 7.34 7.79 -2.36
C SER A 75 7.33 7.48 -3.85
N ASP A 76 8.26 6.65 -4.32
CA ASP A 76 8.34 6.28 -5.73
C ASP A 76 7.72 4.92 -6.02
N ALA A 77 7.30 4.21 -4.99
CA ALA A 77 6.63 2.93 -5.14
C ALA A 77 5.62 2.72 -4.02
N VAL A 78 4.65 1.85 -4.27
CA VAL A 78 3.65 1.44 -3.29
C VAL A 78 3.59 -0.07 -3.25
N HIS A 79 3.64 -0.63 -2.07
CA HIS A 79 3.45 -2.06 -1.86
C HIS A 79 2.15 -2.26 -1.09
N PRO A 80 1.12 -2.80 -1.73
CA PRO A 80 -0.19 -2.96 -1.09
C PRO A 80 -0.31 -4.19 -0.19
N GLY A 81 0.69 -5.06 -0.21
CA GLY A 81 0.57 -6.35 0.46
C GLY A 81 -0.48 -7.22 -0.21
N TYR A 82 -1.35 -7.82 0.59
CA TYR A 82 -2.53 -8.49 0.06
C TYR A 82 -3.76 -7.98 0.83
N GLY A 83 -4.95 -8.16 0.24
CA GLY A 83 -6.15 -7.53 0.75
C GLY A 83 -6.18 -6.03 0.44
N PHE A 84 -7.08 -5.30 1.05
CA PHE A 84 -7.24 -3.86 0.85
C PHE A 84 -7.18 -3.47 -0.65
N LEU A 85 -6.17 -2.71 -1.05
CA LEU A 85 -6.06 -2.21 -2.42
C LEU A 85 -5.20 -3.07 -3.34
N SER A 86 -4.72 -4.23 -2.87
CA SER A 86 -3.80 -5.07 -3.65
C SER A 86 -4.36 -5.52 -5.00
N GLU A 87 -5.67 -5.71 -5.10
CA GLU A 87 -6.34 -6.11 -6.33
C GLU A 87 -7.26 -5.04 -6.89
N ASN A 88 -7.06 -3.79 -6.51
CA ASN A 88 -7.89 -2.69 -6.98
C ASN A 88 -7.33 -2.16 -8.30
N TYR A 89 -8.08 -2.41 -9.40
CA TYR A 89 -7.67 -1.99 -10.72
C TYR A 89 -7.49 -0.48 -10.83
N ASN A 90 -8.44 0.29 -10.29
CA ASN A 90 -8.39 1.75 -10.38
C ASN A 90 -7.16 2.32 -9.68
N PHE A 91 -6.85 1.80 -8.50
CA PHE A 91 -5.69 2.24 -7.75
C PHE A 91 -4.39 1.94 -8.52
N ALA A 92 -4.26 0.72 -9.01
CA ALA A 92 -3.08 0.32 -9.77
C ALA A 92 -2.90 1.19 -11.04
N LYS A 93 -4.01 1.49 -11.72
CA LYS A 93 -3.98 2.33 -12.91
C LYS A 93 -3.58 3.76 -12.60
N ILE A 94 -4.11 4.34 -11.53
CA ILE A 94 -3.77 5.70 -11.11
C ILE A 94 -2.27 5.80 -10.81
N LEU A 95 -1.73 4.81 -10.11
CA LEU A 95 -0.31 4.81 -9.78
C LEU A 95 0.54 4.72 -11.05
N LYS A 96 0.16 3.84 -11.97
CA LYS A 96 0.87 3.69 -13.24
C LYS A 96 0.85 4.99 -14.04
N ASP A 97 -0.29 5.65 -14.10
CA ASP A 97 -0.44 6.91 -14.85
C ASP A 97 0.39 8.05 -14.24
N ASN A 98 0.73 7.95 -12.97
CA ASN A 98 1.53 8.94 -12.26
C ASN A 98 2.99 8.51 -12.08
N ASN A 99 3.42 7.48 -12.77
CA ASN A 99 4.78 6.95 -12.70
C ASN A 99 5.20 6.47 -11.31
N ILE A 100 4.23 6.01 -10.53
CA ILE A 100 4.47 5.39 -9.23
C ILE A 100 4.45 3.89 -9.44
N LYS A 101 5.49 3.20 -9.03
CA LYS A 101 5.57 1.75 -9.20
C LYS A 101 4.63 1.05 -8.21
N PHE A 102 3.76 0.20 -8.73
CA PHE A 102 2.90 -0.65 -7.92
C PHE A 102 3.58 -2.01 -7.77
N VAL A 103 3.93 -2.38 -6.55
CA VAL A 103 4.60 -3.65 -6.30
C VAL A 103 3.56 -4.75 -6.21
N GLY A 104 3.18 -5.26 -7.38
CA GLY A 104 2.11 -6.24 -7.52
C GLY A 104 1.77 -6.41 -8.99
N PRO A 105 0.64 -7.07 -9.30
CA PRO A 105 0.26 -7.28 -10.69
C PRO A 105 -0.07 -5.96 -11.37
N SER A 106 0.10 -5.92 -12.71
CA SER A 106 -0.26 -4.74 -13.49
C SER A 106 -1.78 -4.52 -13.47
N PRO A 107 -2.25 -3.30 -13.80
CA PRO A 107 -3.70 -3.05 -13.85
C PRO A 107 -4.41 -4.02 -14.77
N ASP A 108 -3.81 -4.37 -15.91
CA ASP A 108 -4.41 -5.32 -16.85
C ASP A 108 -4.52 -6.72 -16.24
N ALA A 109 -3.48 -7.18 -15.54
CA ALA A 109 -3.49 -8.47 -14.89
C ALA A 109 -4.54 -8.53 -13.78
N VAL A 110 -4.69 -7.46 -13.01
CA VAL A 110 -5.70 -7.39 -11.94
C VAL A 110 -7.10 -7.46 -12.55
N SER A 111 -7.36 -6.71 -13.63
CA SER A 111 -8.65 -6.71 -14.30
C SER A 111 -8.97 -8.10 -14.85
N TYR A 112 -8.00 -8.74 -15.48
CA TYR A 112 -8.17 -10.09 -16.02
C TYR A 112 -8.52 -11.09 -14.92
N THR A 113 -7.82 -11.03 -13.80
CA THR A 113 -8.05 -11.91 -12.66
C THR A 113 -9.48 -11.78 -12.13
N HIS A 114 -9.96 -10.56 -11.99
CA HIS A 114 -11.31 -10.32 -11.52
C HIS A 114 -12.36 -10.88 -12.47
N LEU A 115 -12.13 -10.80 -13.77
CA LEU A 115 -13.10 -11.25 -14.77
C LEU A 115 -13.13 -12.77 -14.94
N THR A 116 -11.98 -13.43 -14.78
CA THR A 116 -11.86 -14.85 -15.13
C THR A 116 -11.80 -15.80 -13.96
N LEU A 117 -11.37 -15.34 -12.79
CA LEU A 117 -11.15 -16.19 -11.62
C LEU A 117 -11.78 -15.62 -10.35
N PRO A 118 -13.06 -15.22 -10.39
CA PRO A 118 -13.67 -14.54 -9.24
C PRO A 118 -13.76 -15.42 -7.99
N THR A 119 -13.98 -16.72 -8.15
CA THR A 119 -14.10 -17.61 -7.01
C THR A 119 -12.76 -18.02 -6.43
N ILE A 120 -11.76 -18.10 -7.26
CA ILE A 120 -10.42 -18.47 -6.83
C ILE A 120 -9.77 -17.32 -6.07
N CYS A 121 -10.01 -16.11 -6.51
CA CYS A 121 -9.44 -14.93 -5.89
C CYS A 121 -9.93 -14.70 -4.46
N SER A 122 -11.04 -15.29 -4.09
CA SER A 122 -11.59 -15.16 -2.75
C SER A 122 -10.83 -15.99 -1.72
N VAL A 123 -10.05 -16.92 -2.17
CA VAL A 123 -9.26 -17.78 -1.30
C VAL A 123 -7.91 -17.14 -0.93
#